data_596f16c9ed469d3c786407c386a7a39c
#
_entry.id   596f16c9ed469d3c786407c386a7a39c
#
_cell.length_a   1.000
_cell.length_b   1.000
_cell.length_c   1.000
_cell.angle_alpha   90.00
_cell.angle_beta   90.00
_cell.angle_gamma   90.00
#
_symmetry.space_group_name_H-M   'P 1'
#
loop_
_entity.id
_entity.type
_entity.pdbx_description
1 polymer ?
#
loop_
_entity_poly.entity_id
_entity_poly.type
_entity_poly.pdbx_seq_one_letter_code
_entity_poly.pdbx_strand_id
1 'polypeptide(L)'
;VMAELDESGTHAIRRSERGAEAFARARRHSRLVRVLKFVLPGAAIAITALFLGYSLLSSAGWGGVDLGLTSVENGELVMRNPSLDGYTSENLPYSMTAERARQAVGDDNGAIRLEGIQASLPLDETDRAMLTARSGVFDRQNDHLTLSEGITMTTTSGIVARLQSAEIDMGANVLSSDEPVQIEMEGMRLRADTFR
;
A
#
# COMPACT_ATOMS: atom_id res chain seq x y z
N VAL A 1 -29.33 -70.66 61.74
CA VAL A 1 -28.01 -70.70 61.14
C VAL A 1 -28.18 -71.02 59.64
N MET A 2 -28.45 -70.06 58.79
CA MET A 2 -28.28 -70.15 57.35
C MET A 2 -28.86 -68.89 56.64
N ALA A 3 -28.14 -67.83 56.65
CA ALA A 3 -28.42 -66.66 55.76
C ALA A 3 -27.33 -65.60 55.89
N GLU A 4 -26.04 -65.90 55.66
CA GLU A 4 -24.99 -64.89 55.75
C GLU A 4 -23.78 -65.15 54.84
N LEU A 5 -24.03 -65.63 53.60
CA LEU A 5 -22.97 -65.89 52.63
C LEU A 5 -23.20 -65.39 51.19
N ASP A 6 -24.12 -64.47 50.92
CA ASP A 6 -24.39 -64.04 49.55
C ASP A 6 -24.20 -62.55 49.24
N GLU A 7 -23.79 -61.72 50.18
CA GLU A 7 -23.57 -60.28 49.89
C GLU A 7 -22.13 -59.94 49.54
N SER A 8 -21.16 -60.79 49.81
CA SER A 8 -19.73 -60.46 49.54
C SER A 8 -19.33 -60.64 48.07
N GLY A 9 -20.04 -61.47 47.30
CA GLY A 9 -19.76 -61.74 45.87
C GLY A 9 -20.17 -60.64 44.92
N THR A 10 -21.30 -59.99 45.21
CA THR A 10 -21.89 -58.99 44.29
C THR A 10 -21.15 -57.64 44.33
N HIS A 11 -20.54 -57.27 45.44
CA HIS A 11 -19.73 -56.05 45.55
C HIS A 11 -18.35 -56.13 44.87
N ALA A 12 -17.76 -57.33 44.80
CA ALA A 12 -16.46 -57.51 44.12
C ALA A 12 -16.54 -57.44 42.60
N ILE A 13 -17.63 -57.96 41.99
CA ILE A 13 -17.85 -57.94 40.56
C ILE A 13 -18.13 -56.52 40.04
N ARG A 14 -18.93 -55.71 40.74
CA ARG A 14 -19.20 -54.32 40.38
C ARG A 14 -17.99 -53.42 40.44
N ARG A 15 -16.99 -53.71 41.30
CA ARG A 15 -15.76 -52.93 41.42
C ARG A 15 -14.77 -53.21 40.26
N SER A 16 -14.79 -54.40 39.68
CA SER A 16 -13.91 -54.77 38.58
C SER A 16 -14.37 -54.17 37.23
N GLU A 17 -15.69 -54.04 37.00
CA GLU A 17 -16.23 -53.49 35.78
C GLU A 17 -15.98 -51.98 35.67
N ARG A 18 -16.08 -51.20 36.75
CA ARG A 18 -15.78 -49.77 36.78
C ARG A 18 -14.29 -49.47 36.54
N GLY A 19 -13.39 -50.39 36.92
CA GLY A 19 -11.96 -50.28 36.63
C GLY A 19 -11.63 -50.46 35.13
N ALA A 20 -12.29 -51.42 34.50
CA ALA A 20 -12.02 -51.72 33.06
C ALA A 20 -12.43 -50.59 32.13
N GLU A 21 -13.54 -49.89 32.38
CA GLU A 21 -13.98 -48.78 31.59
C GLU A 21 -13.11 -47.51 31.77
N ALA A 22 -12.63 -47.28 33.01
CA ALA A 22 -11.68 -46.21 33.29
C ALA A 22 -10.33 -46.41 32.61
N PHE A 23 -9.82 -47.62 32.56
CA PHE A 23 -8.59 -47.98 31.84
C PHE A 23 -8.73 -47.90 30.32
N ALA A 24 -9.89 -48.17 29.75
CA ALA A 24 -10.14 -48.05 28.33
C ALA A 24 -10.15 -46.58 27.86
N ARG A 25 -10.71 -45.68 28.66
CA ARG A 25 -10.65 -44.21 28.41
C ARG A 25 -9.22 -43.64 28.54
N ALA A 26 -8.49 -44.07 29.55
CA ALA A 26 -7.11 -43.66 29.73
C ALA A 26 -6.16 -44.07 28.60
N ARG A 27 -6.37 -45.27 28.01
CA ARG A 27 -5.58 -45.74 26.88
C ARG A 27 -5.86 -44.98 25.59
N ARG A 28 -7.09 -44.53 25.38
CA ARG A 28 -7.43 -43.68 24.19
C ARG A 28 -6.80 -42.31 24.31
N HIS A 29 -6.78 -41.71 25.49
CA HIS A 29 -6.16 -40.41 25.73
C HIS A 29 -4.62 -40.50 25.60
N SER A 30 -3.99 -41.56 26.04
CA SER A 30 -2.54 -41.74 25.93
C SER A 30 -2.08 -41.96 24.48
N ARG A 31 -2.90 -42.60 23.63
CA ARG A 31 -2.63 -42.71 22.18
C ARG A 31 -2.78 -41.36 21.47
N LEU A 32 -3.80 -40.61 21.80
CA LEU A 32 -4.06 -39.28 21.22
C LEU A 32 -2.93 -38.32 21.54
N VAL A 33 -2.45 -38.29 22.78
CA VAL A 33 -1.33 -37.47 23.21
C VAL A 33 -0.02 -37.88 22.52
N ARG A 34 0.20 -39.18 22.32
CA ARG A 34 1.41 -39.68 21.63
C ARG A 34 1.37 -39.34 20.13
N VAL A 35 0.22 -39.45 19.49
CA VAL A 35 0.04 -39.05 18.09
C VAL A 35 0.19 -37.53 17.95
N LEU A 36 -0.41 -36.75 18.83
CA LEU A 36 -0.34 -35.29 18.81
C LEU A 36 1.09 -34.77 19.02
N LYS A 37 1.89 -35.47 19.84
CA LYS A 37 3.30 -35.12 20.08
C LYS A 37 4.17 -35.21 18.81
N PHE A 38 3.80 -36.05 17.83
CA PHE A 38 4.52 -36.17 16.56
C PHE A 38 3.82 -35.43 15.41
N VAL A 39 2.48 -35.38 15.42
CA VAL A 39 1.70 -34.68 14.37
C VAL A 39 1.88 -33.16 14.47
N LEU A 40 1.94 -32.59 15.67
CA LEU A 40 2.04 -31.16 15.86
C LEU A 40 3.38 -30.59 15.35
N PRO A 41 4.56 -31.12 15.69
CA PRO A 41 5.81 -30.67 15.10
C PRO A 41 5.91 -31.01 13.60
N GLY A 42 5.37 -32.14 13.16
CA GLY A 42 5.32 -32.51 11.74
C GLY A 42 4.48 -31.51 10.92
N ALA A 43 3.31 -31.12 11.42
CA ALA A 43 2.48 -30.10 10.81
C ALA A 43 3.15 -28.72 10.78
N ALA A 44 3.83 -28.35 11.87
CA ALA A 44 4.59 -27.10 11.91
C ALA A 44 5.71 -27.05 10.86
N ILE A 45 6.48 -28.15 10.74
CA ILE A 45 7.53 -28.26 9.70
C ILE A 45 6.92 -28.22 8.30
N ALA A 46 5.79 -28.90 8.05
CA ALA A 46 5.12 -28.91 6.76
C ALA A 46 4.61 -27.51 6.38
N ILE A 47 4.00 -26.77 7.31
CA ILE A 47 3.53 -25.41 7.09
C ILE A 47 4.71 -24.47 6.81
N THR A 48 5.80 -24.60 7.59
CA THR A 48 7.01 -23.78 7.38
C THR A 48 7.66 -24.07 6.04
N ALA A 49 7.77 -25.34 5.65
CA ALA A 49 8.33 -25.74 4.37
C ALA A 49 7.46 -25.26 3.18
N LEU A 50 6.15 -25.30 3.35
CA LEU A 50 5.19 -24.81 2.34
C LEU A 50 5.24 -23.29 2.19
N PHE A 51 5.38 -22.58 3.31
CA PHE A 51 5.56 -21.12 3.32
C PHE A 51 6.90 -20.69 2.70
N LEU A 52 8.00 -21.37 3.09
CA LEU A 52 9.31 -21.12 2.50
C LEU A 52 9.35 -21.47 1.01
N GLY A 53 8.77 -22.59 0.61
CA GLY A 53 8.64 -22.98 -0.79
C GLY A 53 7.85 -21.96 -1.61
N TYR A 54 6.72 -21.49 -1.09
CA TYR A 54 5.92 -20.43 -1.70
C TYR A 54 6.71 -19.12 -1.79
N SER A 55 7.40 -18.72 -0.72
CA SER A 55 8.22 -17.52 -0.68
C SER A 55 9.37 -17.56 -1.68
N LEU A 56 10.05 -18.69 -1.81
CA LEU A 56 11.14 -18.87 -2.79
C LEU A 56 10.63 -18.89 -4.23
N LEU A 57 9.46 -19.49 -4.50
CA LEU A 57 8.86 -19.48 -5.83
C LEU A 57 8.36 -18.08 -6.21
N SER A 58 7.81 -17.32 -5.29
CA SER A 58 7.36 -15.95 -5.56
C SER A 58 8.52 -14.98 -5.77
N SER A 59 9.66 -15.19 -5.11
CA SER A 59 10.88 -14.40 -5.35
C SER A 59 11.64 -14.80 -6.62
N ALA A 60 11.36 -15.96 -7.22
CA ALA A 60 11.98 -16.41 -8.46
C ALA A 60 11.30 -15.88 -9.74
N GLY A 61 10.51 -14.80 -9.66
CA GLY A 61 10.02 -14.06 -10.83
C GLY A 61 8.77 -14.63 -11.52
N TRP A 62 8.04 -15.52 -10.88
CA TRP A 62 6.74 -15.96 -11.36
C TRP A 62 5.61 -15.33 -10.54
N GLY A 63 5.16 -14.19 -11.00
CA GLY A 63 3.99 -13.51 -10.50
C GLY A 63 4.30 -12.27 -9.67
N GLY A 64 4.49 -11.16 -10.35
CA GLY A 64 4.19 -9.88 -9.73
C GLY A 64 2.77 -10.00 -9.16
N VAL A 65 2.63 -9.85 -7.85
CA VAL A 65 1.33 -9.68 -7.24
C VAL A 65 0.83 -8.34 -7.76
N ASP A 66 0.07 -8.39 -8.83
CA ASP A 66 -0.65 -7.24 -9.35
C ASP A 66 -1.77 -6.93 -8.33
N LEU A 67 -1.46 -6.06 -7.38
CA LEU A 67 -2.45 -5.49 -6.45
C LEU A 67 -3.35 -4.48 -7.18
N GLY A 68 -3.46 -4.58 -8.50
CA GLY A 68 -4.35 -3.79 -9.35
C GLY A 68 -3.89 -2.37 -9.62
N LEU A 69 -3.07 -1.79 -8.77
CA LEU A 69 -2.62 -0.39 -8.85
C LEU A 69 -1.09 -0.24 -8.83
N THR A 70 -0.35 -1.28 -8.41
CA THR A 70 1.11 -1.23 -8.26
C THR A 70 1.74 -2.50 -8.81
N SER A 71 2.72 -2.36 -9.70
CA SER A 71 3.51 -3.46 -10.26
C SER A 71 5.00 -3.12 -10.21
N VAL A 72 5.87 -4.15 -10.19
CA VAL A 72 7.31 -3.95 -10.34
C VAL A 72 7.70 -4.33 -11.76
N GLU A 73 8.17 -3.37 -12.53
CA GLU A 73 8.61 -3.53 -13.92
C GLU A 73 10.07 -3.09 -14.03
N ASN A 74 10.95 -3.97 -14.53
CA ASN A 74 12.38 -3.66 -14.78
C ASN A 74 13.13 -3.06 -13.58
N GLY A 75 12.78 -3.43 -12.34
CA GLY A 75 13.39 -2.89 -11.13
C GLY A 75 12.85 -1.51 -10.73
N GLU A 76 11.76 -1.06 -11.32
CA GLU A 76 11.01 0.12 -10.91
C GLU A 76 9.65 -0.28 -10.33
N LEU A 77 9.25 0.39 -9.27
CA LEU A 77 7.90 0.34 -8.74
C LEU A 77 7.02 1.25 -9.61
N VAL A 78 6.05 0.66 -10.28
CA VAL A 78 5.13 1.38 -11.15
C VAL A 78 3.76 1.42 -10.48
N MET A 79 3.26 2.61 -10.25
CA MET A 79 1.89 2.87 -9.75
C MET A 79 1.04 3.43 -10.88
N ARG A 80 -0.17 2.92 -11.02
CA ARG A 80 -1.17 3.39 -11.99
C ARG A 80 -2.21 4.25 -11.27
N ASN A 81 -2.53 5.38 -11.88
CA ASN A 81 -3.49 6.36 -11.35
C ASN A 81 -3.21 6.75 -9.88
N PRO A 82 -1.97 7.10 -9.52
CA PRO A 82 -1.69 7.56 -8.17
C PRO A 82 -2.43 8.87 -7.91
N SER A 83 -2.89 9.05 -6.67
CA SER A 83 -3.50 10.30 -6.18
C SER A 83 -2.79 10.77 -4.93
N LEU A 84 -2.66 12.07 -4.80
CA LEU A 84 -2.14 12.75 -3.63
C LEU A 84 -3.12 13.86 -3.26
N ASP A 85 -3.61 13.83 -2.05
CA ASP A 85 -4.47 14.86 -1.49
C ASP A 85 -3.79 15.46 -0.26
N GLY A 86 -3.91 16.77 -0.08
CA GLY A 86 -3.28 17.47 1.04
C GLY A 86 -3.93 18.82 1.30
N TYR A 87 -3.28 19.56 2.19
CA TYR A 87 -3.70 20.92 2.56
C TYR A 87 -2.51 21.85 2.45
N THR A 88 -2.75 23.08 1.97
CA THR A 88 -1.76 24.15 1.97
C THR A 88 -1.50 24.64 3.39
N SER A 89 -0.49 25.49 3.57
CA SER A 89 -0.21 26.17 4.85
C SER A 89 -1.40 27.00 5.37
N GLU A 90 -2.29 27.42 4.48
CA GLU A 90 -3.54 28.13 4.78
C GLU A 90 -4.74 27.21 5.02
N ASN A 91 -4.48 25.87 5.15
CA ASN A 91 -5.50 24.85 5.35
C ASN A 91 -6.53 24.73 4.20
N LEU A 92 -6.14 25.10 2.98
CA LEU A 92 -6.95 24.92 1.77
C LEU A 92 -6.62 23.57 1.12
N PRO A 93 -7.63 22.78 0.70
CA PRO A 93 -7.40 21.46 0.15
C PRO A 93 -6.86 21.52 -1.29
N TYR A 94 -5.79 20.77 -1.57
CA TYR A 94 -5.30 20.51 -2.91
C TYR A 94 -5.38 19.02 -3.25
N SER A 95 -5.43 18.71 -4.53
CA SER A 95 -5.38 17.35 -5.02
C SER A 95 -4.49 17.26 -6.25
N MET A 96 -3.76 16.18 -6.38
CA MET A 96 -2.95 15.86 -7.55
C MET A 96 -3.17 14.40 -7.93
N THR A 97 -3.31 14.13 -9.23
CA THR A 97 -3.38 12.79 -9.80
C THR A 97 -2.38 12.67 -10.93
N ALA A 98 -1.93 11.47 -11.22
CA ALA A 98 -1.14 11.18 -12.41
C ALA A 98 -1.63 9.90 -13.07
N GLU A 99 -1.39 9.71 -14.35
CA GLU A 99 -1.68 8.45 -15.04
C GLU A 99 -0.74 7.34 -14.57
N ARG A 100 0.52 7.71 -14.32
CA ARG A 100 1.55 6.76 -13.89
C ARG A 100 2.61 7.44 -13.02
N ALA A 101 3.08 6.71 -12.02
CA ALA A 101 4.28 7.06 -11.26
C ALA A 101 5.28 5.91 -11.27
N ARG A 102 6.56 6.23 -11.37
CA ARG A 102 7.66 5.27 -11.37
C ARG A 102 8.73 5.68 -10.37
N GLN A 103 9.18 4.72 -9.58
CA GLN A 103 10.26 4.89 -8.60
C GLN A 103 11.19 3.68 -8.66
N ALA A 104 12.50 3.88 -8.60
CA ALA A 104 13.46 2.78 -8.55
C ALA A 104 13.27 1.97 -7.26
N VAL A 105 13.25 0.63 -7.37
CA VAL A 105 13.11 -0.26 -6.22
C VAL A 105 14.37 -0.21 -5.39
N GLY A 106 14.22 -0.01 -4.07
CA GLY A 106 15.34 0.07 -3.13
C GLY A 106 15.91 1.48 -2.98
N ASP A 107 15.36 2.47 -3.68
CA ASP A 107 15.67 3.88 -3.48
C ASP A 107 14.50 4.59 -2.80
N ASP A 108 14.40 4.41 -1.48
CA ASP A 108 13.30 4.98 -0.67
C ASP A 108 13.33 6.51 -0.65
N ASN A 109 14.47 7.11 -1.00
CA ASN A 109 14.68 8.55 -1.10
C ASN A 109 14.76 9.04 -2.53
N GLY A 110 14.56 8.15 -3.51
CA GLY A 110 14.67 8.47 -4.92
C GLY A 110 13.55 9.35 -5.45
N ALA A 111 13.86 10.03 -6.53
CA ALA A 111 12.91 10.85 -7.26
C ALA A 111 11.81 9.98 -7.88
N ILE A 112 10.57 10.44 -7.78
CA ILE A 112 9.40 9.79 -8.39
C ILE A 112 9.13 10.47 -9.73
N ARG A 113 9.20 9.72 -10.82
CA ARG A 113 8.79 10.20 -12.16
C ARG A 113 7.29 10.05 -12.31
N LEU A 114 6.65 11.13 -12.74
CA LEU A 114 5.21 11.23 -12.93
C LEU A 114 4.90 11.46 -14.41
N GLU A 115 3.87 10.82 -14.91
CA GLU A 115 3.36 10.94 -16.28
C GLU A 115 1.87 11.29 -16.23
N GLY A 116 1.40 12.22 -17.08
CA GLY A 116 0.00 12.61 -17.19
C GLY A 116 -0.54 13.26 -15.92
N ILE A 117 0.11 14.32 -15.47
CA ILE A 117 -0.18 15.00 -14.20
C ILE A 117 -1.37 15.92 -14.35
N GLN A 118 -2.28 15.87 -13.39
CA GLN A 118 -3.38 16.81 -13.20
C GLN A 118 -3.42 17.22 -11.72
N ALA A 119 -3.40 18.52 -11.45
CA ALA A 119 -3.48 19.04 -10.11
C ALA A 119 -4.56 20.13 -10.01
N SER A 120 -5.22 20.16 -8.86
CA SER A 120 -6.17 21.20 -8.48
C SER A 120 -5.62 21.89 -7.24
N LEU A 121 -5.20 23.12 -7.41
CA LEU A 121 -4.55 23.94 -6.38
C LEU A 121 -5.47 25.11 -6.01
N PRO A 122 -5.74 25.37 -4.73
CA PRO A 122 -6.42 26.59 -4.32
C PRO A 122 -5.47 27.79 -4.48
N LEU A 123 -5.95 28.86 -5.07
CA LEU A 123 -5.26 30.15 -5.10
C LEU A 123 -5.69 31.02 -3.91
N ASP A 124 -6.99 30.96 -3.59
CA ASP A 124 -7.62 31.53 -2.41
C ASP A 124 -8.90 30.77 -2.04
N GLU A 125 -9.76 31.31 -1.19
CA GLU A 125 -11.01 30.68 -0.77
C GLU A 125 -12.03 30.50 -1.93
N THR A 126 -11.92 31.29 -2.99
CA THR A 126 -12.88 31.37 -4.10
C THR A 126 -12.31 30.95 -5.43
N ASP A 127 -11.01 31.06 -5.65
CA ASP A 127 -10.34 30.77 -6.91
C ASP A 127 -9.44 29.54 -6.81
N ARG A 128 -9.48 28.72 -7.87
CA ARG A 128 -8.68 27.50 -7.97
C ARG A 128 -7.95 27.46 -9.31
N ALA A 129 -6.74 26.93 -9.29
CA ALA A 129 -5.98 26.64 -10.49
C ALA A 129 -6.04 25.14 -10.80
N MET A 130 -6.40 24.82 -12.02
CA MET A 130 -6.25 23.50 -12.61
C MET A 130 -4.95 23.47 -13.40
N LEU A 131 -4.02 22.61 -13.00
CA LEU A 131 -2.73 22.45 -13.66
C LEU A 131 -2.67 21.09 -14.33
N THR A 132 -2.20 21.06 -15.58
CA THR A 132 -1.91 19.82 -16.31
C THR A 132 -0.48 19.86 -16.82
N ALA A 133 0.21 18.71 -16.77
CA ALA A 133 1.55 18.55 -17.32
C ALA A 133 1.72 17.12 -17.85
N ARG A 134 2.55 16.93 -18.90
CA ARG A 134 2.82 15.58 -19.42
C ARG A 134 3.73 14.79 -18.54
N SER A 135 4.75 15.42 -17.99
CA SER A 135 5.75 14.76 -17.17
C SER A 135 6.22 15.64 -16.02
N GLY A 136 6.71 14.99 -14.98
CA GLY A 136 7.30 15.65 -13.83
C GLY A 136 8.16 14.70 -13.03
N VAL A 137 8.96 15.30 -12.16
CA VAL A 137 9.82 14.59 -11.22
C VAL A 137 9.58 15.18 -9.84
N PHE A 138 9.12 14.34 -8.92
CA PHE A 138 8.91 14.72 -7.53
C PHE A 138 10.09 14.24 -6.68
N ASP A 139 10.79 15.18 -6.08
CA ASP A 139 11.83 14.95 -5.09
C ASP A 139 11.20 15.01 -3.69
N ARG A 140 11.05 13.85 -3.08
CA ARG A 140 10.43 13.71 -1.75
C ARG A 140 11.29 14.28 -0.63
N GLN A 141 12.62 14.35 -0.80
CA GLN A 141 13.51 14.84 0.25
C GLN A 141 13.45 16.35 0.41
N ASN A 142 13.27 17.04 -0.71
CA ASN A 142 13.29 18.49 -0.77
C ASN A 142 11.90 19.09 -0.95
N ASP A 143 10.84 18.27 -1.02
CA ASP A 143 9.48 18.67 -1.35
C ASP A 143 9.38 19.51 -2.65
N HIS A 144 10.23 19.14 -3.63
CA HIS A 144 10.33 19.82 -4.92
C HIS A 144 9.66 19.00 -6.01
N LEU A 145 8.81 19.65 -6.81
CA LEU A 145 8.20 19.09 -7.99
C LEU A 145 8.62 19.87 -9.23
N THR A 146 9.42 19.25 -10.07
CA THR A 146 9.79 19.78 -11.39
C THR A 146 8.81 19.26 -12.43
N LEU A 147 8.13 20.16 -13.13
CA LEU A 147 7.20 19.85 -14.21
C LEU A 147 7.85 20.20 -15.55
N SER A 148 7.58 19.37 -16.55
CA SER A 148 8.06 19.58 -17.91
C SER A 148 7.03 19.11 -18.94
N GLU A 149 7.19 19.65 -20.16
CA GLU A 149 6.40 19.29 -21.34
C GLU A 149 4.90 19.65 -21.27
N GLY A 150 4.58 20.81 -21.81
CA GLY A 150 3.20 21.22 -22.07
C GLY A 150 2.38 21.49 -20.82
N ILE A 151 2.95 22.29 -19.94
CA ILE A 151 2.26 22.73 -18.72
C ILE A 151 1.21 23.75 -19.09
N THR A 152 -0.02 23.50 -18.69
CA THR A 152 -1.14 24.43 -18.79
C THR A 152 -1.77 24.60 -17.43
N MET A 153 -1.91 25.84 -17.00
CA MET A 153 -2.63 26.21 -15.79
C MET A 153 -3.83 27.06 -16.18
N THR A 154 -5.00 26.70 -15.68
CA THR A 154 -6.25 27.44 -15.92
C THR A 154 -6.86 27.76 -14.57
N THR A 155 -7.18 29.03 -14.31
CA THR A 155 -7.85 29.45 -13.08
C THR A 155 -9.37 29.49 -13.28
N THR A 156 -10.11 29.45 -12.19
CA THR A 156 -11.57 29.64 -12.19
C THR A 156 -11.95 31.04 -12.68
N SER A 157 -11.08 32.01 -12.46
CA SER A 157 -11.22 33.40 -12.96
C SER A 157 -10.97 33.55 -14.47
N GLY A 158 -10.63 32.45 -15.17
CA GLY A 158 -10.49 32.46 -16.64
C GLY A 158 -9.08 32.80 -17.15
N ILE A 159 -8.09 32.85 -16.28
CA ILE A 159 -6.68 33.03 -16.68
C ILE A 159 -6.15 31.69 -17.19
N VAL A 160 -5.49 31.69 -18.35
CA VAL A 160 -4.79 30.53 -18.89
C VAL A 160 -3.31 30.85 -19.01
N ALA A 161 -2.48 30.11 -18.30
CA ALA A 161 -1.03 30.21 -18.41
C ALA A 161 -0.48 28.94 -19.07
N ARG A 162 0.44 29.12 -20.04
CA ARG A 162 1.17 28.02 -20.70
C ARG A 162 2.66 28.19 -20.44
N LEU A 163 3.27 27.13 -19.92
CA LEU A 163 4.67 27.09 -19.55
C LEU A 163 5.33 25.87 -20.21
N GLN A 164 6.64 25.92 -20.42
CA GLN A 164 7.40 24.79 -20.93
C GLN A 164 7.96 23.96 -19.77
N SER A 165 8.45 24.63 -18.74
CA SER A 165 8.90 24.03 -17.48
C SER A 165 8.39 24.84 -16.29
N ALA A 166 8.26 24.19 -15.15
CA ALA A 166 7.95 24.85 -13.88
C ALA A 166 8.57 24.06 -12.72
N GLU A 167 9.07 24.80 -11.75
CA GLU A 167 9.52 24.26 -10.47
C GLU A 167 8.57 24.71 -9.36
N ILE A 168 8.12 23.78 -8.56
CA ILE A 168 7.21 24.01 -7.44
C ILE A 168 7.92 23.57 -6.16
N ASP A 169 8.16 24.51 -5.29
CA ASP A 169 8.53 24.26 -3.90
C ASP A 169 7.24 24.10 -3.10
N MET A 170 6.91 22.86 -2.72
CA MET A 170 5.67 22.58 -2.00
C MET A 170 5.74 23.03 -0.54
N GLY A 171 6.94 23.10 0.04
CA GLY A 171 7.16 23.60 1.40
C GLY A 171 6.96 25.11 1.50
N ALA A 172 7.53 25.85 0.52
CA ALA A 172 7.40 27.31 0.46
C ALA A 172 6.13 27.78 -0.28
N ASN A 173 5.42 26.88 -0.95
CA ASN A 173 4.26 27.16 -1.81
C ASN A 173 4.57 28.16 -2.93
N VAL A 174 5.75 28.02 -3.54
CA VAL A 174 6.26 28.90 -4.61
C VAL A 174 6.33 28.11 -5.91
N LEU A 175 5.77 28.68 -6.97
CA LEU A 175 5.93 28.21 -8.35
C LEU A 175 6.86 29.18 -9.08
N SER A 176 7.89 28.67 -9.72
CA SER A 176 8.84 29.43 -10.53
C SER A 176 9.05 28.80 -11.89
N SER A 177 9.37 29.61 -12.88
CA SER A 177 9.75 29.18 -14.22
C SER A 177 10.84 30.09 -14.77
N ASP A 178 11.93 29.50 -15.20
CA ASP A 178 13.02 30.21 -15.90
C ASP A 178 12.82 30.30 -17.41
N GLU A 179 11.71 29.72 -17.90
CA GLU A 179 11.35 29.75 -19.32
C GLU A 179 10.18 30.70 -19.60
N PRO A 180 10.02 31.16 -20.86
CA PRO A 180 8.97 32.09 -21.22
C PRO A 180 7.58 31.55 -20.92
N VAL A 181 6.78 32.35 -20.22
CA VAL A 181 5.39 32.07 -19.86
C VAL A 181 4.47 32.86 -20.77
N GLN A 182 3.46 32.20 -21.31
CA GLN A 182 2.36 32.86 -22.04
C GLN A 182 1.12 32.86 -21.17
N ILE A 183 0.60 34.05 -20.87
CA ILE A 183 -0.61 34.24 -20.08
C ILE A 183 -1.69 34.85 -20.98
N GLU A 184 -2.86 34.23 -21.01
CA GLU A 184 -4.05 34.68 -21.69
C GLU A 184 -5.15 34.98 -20.66
N MET A 185 -5.73 36.17 -20.71
CA MET A 185 -6.81 36.61 -19.84
C MET A 185 -7.72 37.59 -20.61
N GLU A 186 -9.02 37.31 -20.73
CA GLU A 186 -10.07 38.17 -21.33
C GLU A 186 -9.65 38.96 -22.57
N GLY A 187 -9.00 38.29 -23.55
CA GLY A 187 -8.55 38.93 -24.81
C GLY A 187 -7.19 39.62 -24.72
N MET A 188 -6.54 39.63 -23.55
CA MET A 188 -5.16 40.12 -23.36
C MET A 188 -4.20 38.94 -23.42
N ARG A 189 -3.09 39.10 -24.14
CA ARG A 189 -1.97 38.15 -24.13
C ARG A 189 -0.74 38.83 -23.55
N LEU A 190 -0.20 38.23 -22.53
CA LEU A 190 1.05 38.63 -21.90
C LEU A 190 2.11 37.56 -22.16
N ARG A 191 3.34 37.96 -22.38
CA ARG A 191 4.51 37.09 -22.42
C ARG A 191 5.52 37.63 -21.42
N ALA A 192 5.94 36.78 -20.52
CA ALA A 192 7.01 37.05 -19.57
C ALA A 192 8.14 36.08 -19.82
N ASP A 193 9.39 36.52 -19.68
CA ASP A 193 10.57 35.68 -19.89
C ASP A 193 10.90 34.83 -18.65
N THR A 194 10.44 35.25 -17.49
CA THR A 194 10.57 34.55 -16.20
C THR A 194 9.33 34.77 -15.35
N PHE A 195 8.99 33.78 -14.53
CA PHE A 195 7.88 33.84 -13.58
C PHE A 195 8.34 33.37 -12.20
N ARG A 196 7.90 34.08 -11.14
CA ARG A 196 8.16 33.68 -9.77
C ARG A 196 7.01 34.12 -8.87
#